data_33abd7c704f35e5e5578254d1e7b9876
#
_entry.id   33abd7c704f35e5e5578254d1e7b9876
#
_cell.length_a   1.000
_cell.length_b   1.000
_cell.length_c   1.000
_cell.angle_alpha   90.00
_cell.angle_beta   90.00
_cell.angle_gamma   90.00
#
_symmetry.space_group_name_H-M   'P 1'
#
loop_
_entity.id
_entity.type
_entity.pdbx_description
1 polymer ?
#
loop_
_entity_poly.entity_id
_entity_poly.type
_entity_poly.pdbx_seq_one_letter_code
_entity_poly.pdbx_strand_id
1 'polypeptide(L)'
;MEGPVKLILLDFDGTLADTRRANALAYAATLREAGYPLTEEEYLGRYFGVRCDEFLRSYGIDDPAERERLRLRKIELYPAFFDTVELNRPLWEFCRQFRRQGGRVWIVSTGSRANIDNAMAHLGIGGPETPEARCPAGRVDGILAGPDVARSKPAPDCFLEAMRREGVTPRETLIFEDSAVGLEAARASGAAYIRVTLPE
;
A
#
# COMPACT_ATOMS: atom_id res chain seq x y z
N MET A 1 -3.90 26.80 -18.64
CA MET A 1 -5.02 25.99 -18.14
C MET A 1 -4.46 24.67 -17.65
N GLU A 2 -4.69 24.32 -16.41
CA GLU A 2 -4.31 23.00 -15.90
C GLU A 2 -5.18 21.97 -16.60
N GLY A 3 -4.54 20.93 -17.15
CA GLY A 3 -5.26 19.82 -17.79
C GLY A 3 -6.03 19.01 -16.75
N PRO A 4 -7.01 18.20 -17.17
CA PRO A 4 -7.75 17.33 -16.25
C PRO A 4 -6.81 16.29 -15.65
N VAL A 5 -7.12 15.82 -14.42
CA VAL A 5 -6.46 14.65 -13.80
C VAL A 5 -6.68 13.43 -14.70
N LYS A 6 -5.61 12.70 -14.97
CA LYS A 6 -5.60 11.49 -15.81
C LYS A 6 -5.22 10.24 -15.01
N LEU A 7 -4.49 10.42 -13.89
CA LEU A 7 -3.99 9.34 -13.06
C LEU A 7 -4.32 9.58 -11.59
N ILE A 8 -4.86 8.56 -10.94
CA ILE A 8 -4.98 8.48 -9.49
C ILE A 8 -3.96 7.47 -8.99
N LEU A 9 -3.17 7.87 -7.99
CA LEU A 9 -2.26 7.01 -7.24
C LEU A 9 -2.78 6.83 -5.82
N LEU A 10 -2.97 5.58 -5.42
CA LEU A 10 -3.48 5.21 -4.12
C LEU A 10 -2.38 4.55 -3.31
N ASP A 11 -2.08 5.06 -2.14
CA ASP A 11 -1.48 4.19 -1.13
C ASP A 11 -2.47 3.08 -0.76
N PHE A 12 -1.97 1.94 -0.27
CA PHE A 12 -2.81 0.79 0.01
C PHE A 12 -3.17 0.69 1.50
N ASP A 13 -2.15 0.58 2.36
CA ASP A 13 -2.30 0.25 3.77
C ASP A 13 -2.68 1.51 4.60
N GLY A 14 -3.90 1.60 5.06
CA GLY A 14 -4.42 2.78 5.77
C GLY A 14 -5.09 3.81 4.85
N THR A 15 -5.01 3.64 3.54
CA THR A 15 -5.60 4.53 2.54
C THR A 15 -6.74 3.85 1.77
N LEU A 16 -6.43 2.90 0.89
CA LEU A 16 -7.45 2.15 0.13
C LEU A 16 -8.10 1.07 1.00
N ALA A 17 -7.34 0.47 1.88
CA ALA A 17 -7.83 -0.55 2.81
C ALA A 17 -7.33 -0.29 4.23
N ASP A 18 -8.19 -0.49 5.21
CA ASP A 18 -7.75 -0.60 6.59
C ASP A 18 -7.14 -1.98 6.82
N THR A 19 -5.83 -2.01 6.80
CA THR A 19 -5.02 -3.20 7.03
C THR A 19 -4.23 -3.11 8.33
N ARG A 20 -4.43 -2.04 9.12
CA ARG A 20 -3.65 -1.74 10.32
C ARG A 20 -3.61 -2.92 11.27
N ARG A 21 -4.78 -3.42 11.67
CA ARG A 21 -4.91 -4.52 12.61
C ARG A 21 -4.39 -5.84 12.05
N ALA A 22 -4.72 -6.16 10.80
CA ALA A 22 -4.22 -7.38 10.15
C ALA A 22 -2.69 -7.41 10.08
N ASN A 23 -2.05 -6.28 9.73
CA ASN A 23 -0.59 -6.17 9.72
C ASN A 23 0.00 -6.33 11.11
N ALA A 24 -0.56 -5.65 12.13
CA ALA A 24 -0.09 -5.74 13.50
C ALA A 24 -0.17 -7.18 14.03
N LEU A 25 -1.31 -7.85 13.87
CA LEU A 25 -1.50 -9.23 14.31
C LEU A 25 -0.58 -10.23 13.57
N ALA A 26 -0.40 -10.06 12.26
CA ALA A 26 0.48 -10.92 11.48
C ALA A 26 1.96 -10.75 11.91
N TYR A 27 2.43 -9.52 12.11
CA TYR A 27 3.80 -9.30 12.63
C TYR A 27 3.96 -9.78 14.06
N ALA A 28 2.99 -9.52 14.95
CA ALA A 28 3.03 -10.00 16.33
C ALA A 28 3.09 -11.55 16.37
N ALA A 29 2.30 -12.23 15.56
CA ALA A 29 2.34 -13.69 15.45
C ALA A 29 3.68 -14.21 14.92
N THR A 30 4.18 -13.59 13.84
CA THR A 30 5.47 -13.93 13.21
C THR A 30 6.63 -13.78 14.18
N LEU A 31 6.72 -12.63 14.83
CA LEU A 31 7.82 -12.33 15.75
C LEU A 31 7.74 -13.19 17.01
N ARG A 32 6.55 -13.46 17.53
CA ARG A 32 6.35 -14.36 18.68
C ARG A 32 6.84 -15.78 18.39
N GLU A 33 6.58 -16.34 17.19
CA GLU A 33 7.10 -17.64 16.78
C GLU A 33 8.63 -17.68 16.79
N ALA A 34 9.29 -16.55 16.55
CA ALA A 34 10.73 -16.40 16.55
C ALA A 34 11.32 -15.96 17.90
N GLY A 35 10.49 -15.83 18.95
CA GLY A 35 10.94 -15.43 20.29
C GLY A 35 11.10 -13.90 20.48
N TYR A 36 10.61 -13.08 19.54
CA TYR A 36 10.64 -11.63 19.64
C TYR A 36 9.26 -11.11 20.09
N PRO A 37 9.12 -10.44 21.24
CA PRO A 37 7.84 -9.87 21.67
C PRO A 37 7.50 -8.62 20.86
N LEU A 38 6.27 -8.54 20.34
CA LEU A 38 5.74 -7.34 19.70
C LEU A 38 4.25 -7.22 20.03
N THR A 39 3.83 -6.06 20.50
CA THR A 39 2.40 -5.77 20.73
C THR A 39 1.78 -5.09 19.51
N GLU A 40 0.44 -5.20 19.38
CA GLU A 40 -0.32 -4.47 18.36
C GLU A 40 -0.11 -2.96 18.48
N GLU A 41 -0.19 -2.42 19.71
CA GLU A 41 0.00 -0.99 20.00
C GLU A 41 1.41 -0.51 19.60
N GLU A 42 2.45 -1.27 19.92
CA GLU A 42 3.82 -0.92 19.56
C GLU A 42 4.01 -0.90 18.04
N TYR A 43 3.48 -1.91 17.34
CA TYR A 43 3.56 -1.95 15.89
C TYR A 43 2.85 -0.75 15.24
N LEU A 44 1.61 -0.49 15.66
CA LEU A 44 0.82 0.61 15.10
C LEU A 44 1.43 1.98 15.41
N GLY A 45 1.99 2.15 16.60
CA GLY A 45 2.55 3.43 17.03
C GLY A 45 3.92 3.76 16.43
N ARG A 46 4.69 2.75 15.99
CA ARG A 46 6.10 2.94 15.59
C ARG A 46 6.44 2.44 14.18
N TYR A 47 5.78 1.41 13.69
CA TYR A 47 6.26 0.65 12.54
C TYR A 47 5.26 0.56 11.38
N PHE A 48 3.99 0.91 11.60
CA PHE A 48 3.00 0.90 10.54
C PHE A 48 3.38 1.89 9.42
N GLY A 49 3.32 1.42 8.16
CA GLY A 49 3.74 2.20 6.99
C GLY A 49 5.25 2.15 6.67
N VAL A 50 6.08 1.60 7.59
CA VAL A 50 7.51 1.40 7.36
C VAL A 50 7.75 0.12 6.55
N ARG A 51 8.76 0.12 5.66
CA ARG A 51 9.15 -1.09 4.92
C ARG A 51 9.57 -2.20 5.88
N CYS A 52 9.20 -3.44 5.55
CA CYS A 52 9.46 -4.61 6.39
C CYS A 52 10.94 -4.73 6.82
N ASP A 53 11.89 -4.60 5.89
CA ASP A 53 13.33 -4.70 6.22
C ASP A 53 13.80 -3.57 7.16
N GLU A 54 13.32 -2.35 6.93
CA GLU A 54 13.63 -1.19 7.78
C GLU A 54 13.01 -1.35 9.18
N PHE A 55 11.77 -1.81 9.25
CA PHE A 55 11.11 -2.12 10.52
C PHE A 55 11.87 -3.18 11.30
N LEU A 56 12.14 -4.35 10.70
CA LEU A 56 12.80 -5.46 11.39
C LEU A 56 14.22 -5.08 11.84
N ARG A 57 14.94 -4.28 11.03
CA ARG A 57 16.25 -3.75 11.42
C ARG A 57 16.15 -2.79 12.61
N SER A 58 15.21 -1.84 12.56
CA SER A 58 15.01 -0.88 13.67
C SER A 58 14.47 -1.55 14.93
N TYR A 59 13.83 -2.70 14.79
CA TYR A 59 13.40 -3.54 15.91
C TYR A 59 14.57 -4.33 16.55
N GLY A 60 15.75 -4.36 15.90
CA GLY A 60 16.97 -4.99 16.43
C GLY A 60 17.29 -6.36 15.81
N ILE A 61 16.69 -6.69 14.66
CA ILE A 61 16.99 -7.93 13.93
C ILE A 61 18.00 -7.60 12.82
N ASP A 62 19.30 -7.76 13.13
CA ASP A 62 20.40 -7.33 12.27
C ASP A 62 20.74 -8.34 11.16
N ASP A 63 20.45 -9.63 11.35
CA ASP A 63 20.73 -10.66 10.36
C ASP A 63 19.78 -10.54 9.15
N PRO A 64 20.27 -10.29 7.93
CA PRO A 64 19.47 -10.20 6.73
C PRO A 64 18.71 -11.50 6.40
N ALA A 65 19.31 -12.67 6.67
CA ALA A 65 18.66 -13.96 6.42
C ALA A 65 17.46 -14.17 7.36
N GLU A 66 17.60 -13.78 8.61
CA GLU A 66 16.51 -13.82 9.59
C GLU A 66 15.39 -12.84 9.22
N ARG A 67 15.72 -11.61 8.80
CA ARG A 67 14.69 -10.66 8.33
C ARG A 67 13.92 -11.20 7.13
N GLU A 68 14.59 -11.82 6.17
CA GLU A 68 13.92 -12.43 5.02
C GLU A 68 13.04 -13.61 5.43
N ARG A 69 13.50 -14.47 6.34
CA ARG A 69 12.71 -15.57 6.89
C ARG A 69 11.43 -15.05 7.56
N LEU A 70 11.55 -14.01 8.39
CA LEU A 70 10.41 -13.40 9.07
C LEU A 70 9.46 -12.71 8.09
N ARG A 71 9.99 -12.04 7.06
CA ARG A 71 9.18 -11.44 5.99
C ARG A 71 8.33 -12.49 5.28
N LEU A 72 8.93 -13.61 4.89
CA LEU A 72 8.22 -14.72 4.23
C LEU A 72 7.17 -15.33 5.16
N ARG A 73 7.53 -15.56 6.43
CA ARG A 73 6.59 -16.09 7.42
C ARG A 73 5.40 -15.16 7.65
N LYS A 74 5.64 -13.84 7.71
CA LYS A 74 4.54 -12.85 7.81
C LYS A 74 3.59 -12.94 6.62
N ILE A 75 4.11 -13.10 5.39
CA ILE A 75 3.27 -13.24 4.19
C ILE A 75 2.36 -14.47 4.30
N GLU A 76 2.88 -15.60 4.79
CA GLU A 76 2.10 -16.83 5.00
C GLU A 76 1.00 -16.65 6.04
N LEU A 77 1.28 -15.95 7.14
CA LEU A 77 0.34 -15.76 8.24
C LEU A 77 -0.70 -14.65 7.97
N TYR A 78 -0.37 -13.70 7.10
CA TYR A 78 -1.18 -12.49 6.89
C TYR A 78 -2.64 -12.77 6.51
N PRO A 79 -2.97 -13.74 5.63
CA PRO A 79 -4.35 -14.05 5.29
C PRO A 79 -5.22 -14.54 6.47
N ALA A 80 -4.61 -15.07 7.52
CA ALA A 80 -5.36 -15.53 8.71
C ALA A 80 -6.02 -14.37 9.49
N PHE A 81 -5.67 -13.13 9.19
CA PHE A 81 -6.18 -11.94 9.87
C PHE A 81 -7.04 -11.05 8.96
N PHE A 82 -7.45 -11.54 7.79
CA PHE A 82 -8.20 -10.76 6.81
C PHE A 82 -9.65 -10.46 7.21
N ASP A 83 -10.18 -11.11 8.22
CA ASP A 83 -11.44 -10.74 8.86
C ASP A 83 -11.43 -9.31 9.46
N THR A 84 -10.21 -8.76 9.68
CA THR A 84 -10.02 -7.39 10.17
C THR A 84 -9.69 -6.38 9.05
N VAL A 85 -9.62 -6.80 7.79
CA VAL A 85 -9.31 -5.93 6.65
C VAL A 85 -10.60 -5.35 6.07
N GLU A 86 -10.67 -4.03 6.00
CA GLU A 86 -11.82 -3.32 5.45
C GLU A 86 -11.45 -2.43 4.28
N LEU A 87 -12.29 -2.45 3.23
CA LEU A 87 -12.13 -1.58 2.07
C LEU A 87 -12.66 -0.18 2.37
N ASN A 88 -11.90 0.86 2.06
CA ASN A 88 -12.38 2.23 1.97
C ASN A 88 -13.35 2.35 0.76
N ARG A 89 -14.59 1.90 0.96
CA ARG A 89 -15.61 1.82 -0.10
C ARG A 89 -15.88 3.16 -0.77
N PRO A 90 -16.00 4.30 -0.06
CA PRO A 90 -16.20 5.60 -0.71
C PRO A 90 -15.06 5.98 -1.66
N LEU A 91 -13.81 5.83 -1.22
CA LEU A 91 -12.64 6.10 -2.05
C LEU A 91 -12.57 5.16 -3.26
N TRP A 92 -12.84 3.86 -3.02
CA TRP A 92 -12.80 2.88 -4.11
C TRP A 92 -13.88 3.14 -5.16
N GLU A 93 -15.10 3.48 -4.76
CA GLU A 93 -16.17 3.81 -5.72
C GLU A 93 -15.84 5.08 -6.53
N PHE A 94 -15.26 6.10 -5.88
CA PHE A 94 -14.73 7.27 -6.60
C PHE A 94 -13.71 6.87 -7.66
N CYS A 95 -12.74 6.00 -7.32
CA CYS A 95 -11.74 5.50 -8.26
C CYS A 95 -12.34 4.68 -9.40
N ARG A 96 -13.36 3.86 -9.11
CA ARG A 96 -14.08 3.10 -10.15
C ARG A 96 -14.80 4.03 -11.13
N GLN A 97 -15.46 5.08 -10.65
CA GLN A 97 -16.10 6.08 -11.50
C GLN A 97 -15.09 6.83 -12.36
N PHE A 98 -13.96 7.22 -11.78
CA PHE A 98 -12.86 7.84 -12.51
C PHE A 98 -12.34 6.96 -13.65
N ARG A 99 -12.16 5.65 -13.39
CA ARG A 99 -11.77 4.70 -14.44
C ARG A 99 -12.81 4.58 -15.56
N ARG A 100 -14.11 4.55 -15.24
CA ARG A 100 -15.19 4.52 -16.24
C ARG A 100 -15.18 5.74 -17.15
N GLN A 101 -14.64 6.85 -16.70
CA GLN A 101 -14.47 8.08 -17.48
C GLN A 101 -13.14 8.11 -18.26
N GLY A 102 -12.39 7.02 -18.31
CA GLY A 102 -11.12 6.91 -19.03
C GLY A 102 -9.87 7.25 -18.23
N GLY A 103 -10.00 7.55 -16.93
CA GLY A 103 -8.87 7.73 -16.03
C GLY A 103 -8.16 6.42 -15.67
N ARG A 104 -6.95 6.51 -15.13
CA ARG A 104 -6.12 5.38 -14.70
C ARG A 104 -5.96 5.40 -13.19
N VAL A 105 -5.97 4.23 -12.56
CA VAL A 105 -5.85 4.07 -11.11
C VAL A 105 -4.77 3.06 -10.78
N TRP A 106 -3.77 3.47 -10.01
CA TRP A 106 -2.66 2.62 -9.56
C TRP A 106 -2.60 2.53 -8.04
N ILE A 107 -2.15 1.39 -7.55
CA ILE A 107 -1.70 1.23 -6.16
C ILE A 107 -0.20 1.50 -6.10
N VAL A 108 0.23 2.28 -5.08
CA VAL A 108 1.63 2.63 -4.84
C VAL A 108 1.90 2.50 -3.35
N SER A 109 2.45 1.35 -2.93
CA SER A 109 2.63 0.99 -1.51
C SER A 109 4.08 0.64 -1.17
N THR A 110 4.46 0.82 0.09
CA THR A 110 5.72 0.32 0.66
C THR A 110 5.68 -1.18 0.95
N GLY A 111 4.48 -1.78 0.97
CA GLY A 111 4.26 -3.19 1.21
C GLY A 111 4.84 -4.10 0.13
N SER A 112 4.96 -5.40 0.45
CA SER A 112 5.36 -6.39 -0.55
C SER A 112 4.22 -6.66 -1.53
N ARG A 113 4.56 -6.96 -2.79
CA ARG A 113 3.58 -7.32 -3.83
C ARG A 113 2.65 -8.45 -3.39
N ALA A 114 3.20 -9.50 -2.76
CA ALA A 114 2.40 -10.64 -2.30
C ALA A 114 1.36 -10.26 -1.23
N ASN A 115 1.70 -9.35 -0.30
CA ASN A 115 0.74 -8.87 0.70
C ASN A 115 -0.39 -8.07 0.06
N ILE A 116 -0.06 -7.19 -0.89
CA ILE A 116 -1.04 -6.38 -1.63
C ILE A 116 -1.98 -7.30 -2.42
N ASP A 117 -1.42 -8.25 -3.18
CA ASP A 117 -2.21 -9.18 -4.01
C ASP A 117 -3.15 -10.04 -3.14
N ASN A 118 -2.68 -10.54 -1.99
CA ASN A 118 -3.51 -11.31 -1.04
C ASN A 118 -4.68 -10.48 -0.48
N ALA A 119 -4.40 -9.26 -0.02
CA ALA A 119 -5.44 -8.38 0.52
C ALA A 119 -6.42 -7.92 -0.57
N MET A 120 -5.94 -7.60 -1.78
CA MET A 120 -6.79 -7.27 -2.92
C MET A 120 -7.71 -8.42 -3.29
N ALA A 121 -7.20 -9.66 -3.34
CA ALA A 121 -7.99 -10.86 -3.61
C ALA A 121 -9.11 -11.04 -2.58
N HIS A 122 -8.81 -10.86 -1.30
CA HIS A 122 -9.80 -10.89 -0.22
C HIS A 122 -10.89 -9.81 -0.41
N LEU A 123 -10.50 -8.60 -0.81
CA LEU A 123 -11.40 -7.48 -1.06
C LEU A 123 -12.15 -7.57 -2.41
N GLY A 124 -11.86 -8.58 -3.23
CA GLY A 124 -12.44 -8.74 -4.57
C GLY A 124 -11.95 -7.73 -5.60
N ILE A 125 -10.80 -7.09 -5.35
CA ILE A 125 -10.17 -6.14 -6.26
C ILE A 125 -9.16 -6.87 -7.13
N GLY A 126 -9.23 -6.68 -8.45
CA GLY A 126 -8.27 -7.25 -9.40
C GLY A 126 -7.06 -6.37 -9.65
N GLY A 127 -5.92 -7.01 -9.93
CA GLY A 127 -4.73 -6.34 -10.48
C GLY A 127 -4.85 -6.09 -11.98
N PRO A 128 -3.81 -5.48 -12.60
CA PRO A 128 -3.81 -5.10 -14.02
C PRO A 128 -4.00 -6.28 -14.97
N GLU A 129 -3.53 -7.47 -14.59
CA GLU A 129 -3.63 -8.69 -15.40
C GLU A 129 -4.91 -9.51 -15.13
N THR A 130 -5.71 -9.14 -14.12
CA THR A 130 -6.91 -9.89 -13.77
C THR A 130 -8.06 -9.52 -14.72
N PRO A 131 -8.73 -10.51 -15.37
CA PRO A 131 -9.89 -10.25 -16.20
C PRO A 131 -11.01 -9.53 -15.40
N GLU A 132 -11.64 -8.52 -16.00
CA GLU A 132 -12.67 -7.70 -15.33
C GLU A 132 -13.81 -8.56 -14.75
N ALA A 133 -14.22 -9.63 -15.47
CA ALA A 133 -15.26 -10.55 -15.02
C ALA A 133 -14.92 -11.32 -13.72
N ARG A 134 -13.65 -11.35 -13.32
CA ARG A 134 -13.19 -11.99 -12.08
C ARG A 134 -12.96 -10.99 -10.94
N CYS A 135 -13.32 -9.74 -11.14
CA CYS A 135 -13.08 -8.65 -10.18
C CYS A 135 -14.43 -8.03 -9.75
N PRO A 136 -15.19 -8.67 -8.87
CA PRO A 136 -16.52 -8.17 -8.48
C PRO A 136 -16.48 -6.75 -7.91
N ALA A 137 -15.40 -6.36 -7.24
CA ALA A 137 -15.19 -5.00 -6.78
C ALA A 137 -14.51 -4.08 -7.82
N GLY A 138 -14.15 -4.60 -9.00
CA GLY A 138 -13.38 -3.87 -10.02
C GLY A 138 -11.88 -4.13 -9.92
N ARG A 139 -11.06 -3.44 -10.74
CA ARG A 139 -9.60 -3.63 -10.80
C ARG A 139 -8.85 -2.31 -10.85
N VAL A 140 -7.54 -2.36 -10.56
CA VAL A 140 -6.59 -1.28 -10.80
C VAL A 140 -5.83 -1.48 -12.11
N ASP A 141 -5.23 -0.41 -12.62
CA ASP A 141 -4.48 -0.40 -13.89
C ASP A 141 -3.00 -0.68 -13.71
N GLY A 142 -2.48 -0.49 -12.50
CA GLY A 142 -1.10 -0.80 -12.16
C GLY A 142 -0.87 -0.92 -10.65
N ILE A 143 0.24 -1.54 -10.28
CA ILE A 143 0.68 -1.69 -8.90
C ILE A 143 2.20 -1.46 -8.87
N LEU A 144 2.65 -0.58 -7.97
CA LEU A 144 4.04 -0.46 -7.54
C LEU A 144 4.14 -0.85 -6.08
N ALA A 145 4.91 -1.87 -5.80
CA ALA A 145 5.20 -2.38 -4.47
C ALA A 145 6.56 -1.85 -3.98
N GLY A 146 6.85 -1.98 -2.69
CA GLY A 146 8.09 -1.49 -2.11
C GLY A 146 9.36 -1.90 -2.84
N PRO A 147 9.54 -3.16 -3.29
CA PRO A 147 10.71 -3.60 -4.02
C PRO A 147 10.86 -3.03 -5.45
N ASP A 148 9.81 -2.44 -6.03
CA ASP A 148 9.80 -1.98 -7.43
C ASP A 148 10.55 -0.65 -7.62
N VAL A 149 10.95 0.01 -6.54
CA VAL A 149 11.67 1.28 -6.55
C VAL A 149 12.91 1.25 -5.65
N ALA A 150 13.93 2.01 -6.03
CA ALA A 150 15.20 2.03 -5.31
C ALA A 150 15.07 2.69 -3.94
N ARG A 151 14.33 3.80 -3.85
CA ARG A 151 14.12 4.56 -2.62
C ARG A 151 12.65 4.54 -2.24
N SER A 152 12.39 4.13 -1.00
CA SER A 152 11.04 4.11 -0.41
C SER A 152 10.58 5.51 -0.03
N LYS A 153 9.27 5.67 0.23
CA LYS A 153 8.74 6.85 0.91
C LYS A 153 9.59 7.12 2.18
N PRO A 154 10.01 8.35 2.45
CA PRO A 154 9.51 9.62 1.93
C PRO A 154 10.09 10.09 0.58
N ALA A 155 10.97 9.32 -0.08
CA ALA A 155 11.39 9.64 -1.44
C ALA A 155 10.20 9.51 -2.41
N PRO A 156 10.08 10.41 -3.42
CA PRO A 156 8.95 10.43 -4.35
C PRO A 156 9.03 9.38 -5.46
N ASP A 157 10.06 8.55 -5.47
CA ASP A 157 10.42 7.63 -6.56
C ASP A 157 9.24 6.77 -7.03
N CYS A 158 8.47 6.22 -6.10
CA CYS A 158 7.33 5.37 -6.41
C CYS A 158 6.21 6.13 -7.16
N PHE A 159 5.92 7.34 -6.76
CA PHE A 159 4.91 8.17 -7.44
C PHE A 159 5.40 8.65 -8.80
N LEU A 160 6.65 9.09 -8.89
CA LEU A 160 7.27 9.52 -10.15
C LEU A 160 7.37 8.36 -11.15
N GLU A 161 7.70 7.15 -10.70
CA GLU A 161 7.77 5.97 -11.55
C GLU A 161 6.38 5.57 -12.09
N ALA A 162 5.33 5.65 -11.27
CA ALA A 162 3.96 5.41 -11.74
C ALA A 162 3.56 6.43 -12.82
N MET A 163 3.82 7.72 -12.60
CA MET A 163 3.57 8.78 -13.58
C MET A 163 4.35 8.55 -14.88
N ARG A 164 5.62 8.16 -14.77
CA ARG A 164 6.47 7.85 -15.94
C ARG A 164 5.91 6.67 -16.74
N ARG A 165 5.45 5.61 -16.09
CA ARG A 165 4.85 4.44 -16.77
C ARG A 165 3.57 4.79 -17.50
N GLU A 166 2.76 5.67 -16.94
CA GLU A 166 1.50 6.14 -17.58
C GLU A 166 1.71 7.31 -18.55
N GLY A 167 2.93 7.87 -18.65
CA GLY A 167 3.22 9.00 -19.52
C GLY A 167 2.50 10.30 -19.13
N VAL A 168 2.24 10.49 -17.84
CA VAL A 168 1.56 11.67 -17.31
C VAL A 168 2.48 12.53 -16.43
N THR A 169 2.12 13.79 -16.28
CA THR A 169 2.85 14.77 -15.47
C THR A 169 2.29 14.81 -14.02
N PRO A 170 3.04 15.37 -13.05
CA PRO A 170 2.51 15.61 -11.71
C PRO A 170 1.21 16.46 -11.70
N ARG A 171 1.06 17.40 -12.64
CA ARG A 171 -0.16 18.24 -12.75
C ARG A 171 -1.40 17.47 -13.21
N GLU A 172 -1.21 16.29 -13.82
CA GLU A 172 -2.26 15.41 -14.30
C GLU A 172 -2.51 14.24 -13.32
N THR A 173 -1.89 14.28 -12.13
CA THR A 173 -1.92 13.19 -11.14
C THR A 173 -2.50 13.66 -9.82
N LEU A 174 -3.33 12.82 -9.21
CA LEU A 174 -3.86 12.99 -7.85
C LEU A 174 -3.44 11.79 -6.99
N ILE A 175 -2.85 12.07 -5.82
CA ILE A 175 -2.38 11.06 -4.88
C ILE A 175 -3.30 11.03 -3.66
N PHE A 176 -3.67 9.83 -3.19
CA PHE A 176 -4.32 9.60 -1.91
C PHE A 176 -3.36 8.86 -0.98
N GLU A 177 -3.19 9.37 0.24
CA GLU A 177 -2.18 8.89 1.18
C GLU A 177 -2.60 9.23 2.62
N ASP A 178 -2.28 8.39 3.61
CA ASP A 178 -2.61 8.61 5.03
C ASP A 178 -1.38 8.92 5.89
N SER A 179 -0.23 8.30 5.58
CA SER A 179 0.97 8.33 6.41
C SER A 179 1.79 9.62 6.25
N ALA A 180 2.49 10.03 7.31
CA ALA A 180 3.37 11.21 7.26
C ALA A 180 4.48 11.07 6.22
N VAL A 181 5.11 9.89 6.13
CA VAL A 181 6.19 9.61 5.15
C VAL A 181 5.67 9.57 3.73
N GLY A 182 4.45 9.06 3.52
CA GLY A 182 3.82 9.04 2.20
C GLY A 182 3.36 10.43 1.74
N LEU A 183 2.84 11.27 2.63
CA LEU A 183 2.48 12.65 2.34
C LEU A 183 3.72 13.50 2.01
N GLU A 184 4.86 13.23 2.65
CA GLU A 184 6.13 13.86 2.30
C GLU A 184 6.56 13.46 0.88
N ALA A 185 6.49 12.18 0.54
CA ALA A 185 6.76 11.67 -0.80
C ALA A 185 5.82 12.26 -1.85
N ALA A 186 4.52 12.34 -1.54
CA ALA A 186 3.52 12.94 -2.43
C ALA A 186 3.83 14.41 -2.71
N ARG A 187 4.13 15.20 -1.67
CA ARG A 187 4.54 16.60 -1.82
C ARG A 187 5.81 16.74 -2.66
N ALA A 188 6.83 15.89 -2.40
CA ALA A 188 8.08 15.90 -3.13
C ALA A 188 7.93 15.50 -4.61
N SER A 189 6.89 14.75 -4.98
CA SER A 189 6.58 14.39 -6.36
C SER A 189 6.05 15.55 -7.19
N GLY A 190 5.55 16.63 -6.56
CA GLY A 190 4.95 17.78 -7.22
C GLY A 190 3.50 17.58 -7.68
N ALA A 191 2.90 16.43 -7.41
CA ALA A 191 1.50 16.15 -7.71
C ALA A 191 0.57 16.70 -6.62
N ALA A 192 -0.70 16.94 -6.99
CA ALA A 192 -1.74 17.18 -6.00
C ALA A 192 -1.97 15.93 -5.14
N TYR A 193 -2.26 16.13 -3.85
CA TYR A 193 -2.53 15.02 -2.96
C TYR A 193 -3.63 15.32 -1.95
N ILE A 194 -4.29 14.26 -1.51
CA ILE A 194 -5.34 14.30 -0.48
C ILE A 194 -4.88 13.36 0.66
N ARG A 195 -4.88 13.91 1.88
CA ARG A 195 -4.72 13.09 3.07
C ARG A 195 -6.00 12.31 3.35
N VAL A 196 -5.87 10.99 3.43
CA VAL A 196 -6.96 10.10 3.83
C VAL A 196 -6.89 9.87 5.34
N THR A 197 -8.05 9.83 5.98
CA THR A 197 -8.21 9.40 7.37
C THR A 197 -9.32 8.38 7.39
N LEU A 198 -9.00 7.15 7.76
CA LEU A 198 -10.01 6.11 7.96
C LEU A 198 -10.67 6.31 9.32
N PRO A 199 -11.95 5.93 9.47
CA PRO A 199 -12.61 5.90 10.78
C PRO A 199 -11.84 5.02 11.78
N GLU A 200 -11.95 5.38 13.06
CA GLU A 200 -11.45 4.54 14.17
C GLU A 200 -12.37 3.34 14.40
#